data_bbd888b328ea8b15279df1865e990345
#
_entry.id   bbd888b328ea8b15279df1865e990345
#
_cell.length_a   1.000
_cell.length_b   1.000
_cell.length_c   1.000
_cell.angle_alpha   90.00
_cell.angle_beta   90.00
_cell.angle_gamma   90.00
#
_symmetry.space_group_name_H-M   'P 1'
#
loop_
_entity.id
_entity.type
_entity.pdbx_description
1 polymer ?
#
loop_
_entity_poly.entity_id
_entity_poly.type
_entity_poly.pdbx_seq_one_letter_code
_entity_poly.pdbx_strand_id
1 'polypeptide(L)'
;DDLTNADRGSKERMAQLFVCAGANRIPVPELVAGDIGCTVKLKDVKTGNTLNGKDCENRFNFIKYPNAKYSRAIKPVNEADVEKMMVILNRMREEDPTWEVEQSKELKQTIVHGQGEFHLRTLKWRLENNEKLQIKFEEPKIPYRETITKAARADYRHKKQSGGAGQFGEVHLIVEPYYEGMPVPETYKFNGQEFKINVKGTEEIPLEWGGKLVFINSIVGGSIDARFMPAILKGIMSRMEQGPLTGSYARDVRVIVYDGKMHPVDSNEISFMLAGRNAFSEAFKNAGPKILEPIYDVEVFVPSDKMGDVMSDLQGRRGMIMGMSSESGYEKLVAKVPLKEMSSYSTSLSSL
;
A
#
# COMPACT_ATOMS: atom_id res chain seq x y z
N ASP A 1 40.29 15.60 4.14
CA ASP A 1 39.92 15.85 2.73
C ASP A 1 38.44 16.07 2.63
N ASP A 2 38.03 16.94 1.69
CA ASP A 2 36.66 17.16 1.35
C ASP A 2 36.33 16.33 0.08
N LEU A 3 35.29 15.49 0.15
CA LEU A 3 34.82 14.65 -0.94
C LEU A 3 33.41 15.08 -1.36
N THR A 4 33.09 14.79 -2.61
CA THR A 4 31.74 14.99 -3.14
C THR A 4 31.04 13.65 -3.33
N ASN A 5 29.85 13.51 -2.79
CA ASN A 5 29.00 12.37 -3.07
C ASN A 5 28.43 12.49 -4.50
N ALA A 6 28.92 11.66 -5.41
CA ALA A 6 28.52 11.72 -6.80
C ALA A 6 27.05 11.34 -7.04
N ASP A 7 26.45 10.58 -6.13
CA ASP A 7 25.05 10.11 -6.23
C ASP A 7 24.05 11.12 -5.65
N ARG A 8 24.47 11.90 -4.65
CA ARG A 8 23.58 12.80 -3.89
C ARG A 8 23.94 14.28 -4.03
N GLY A 9 25.11 14.60 -4.60
CA GLY A 9 25.59 15.97 -4.77
C GLY A 9 26.05 16.66 -3.49
N SER A 10 26.04 15.97 -2.36
CA SER A 10 26.43 16.51 -1.07
C SER A 10 27.97 16.48 -0.88
N LYS A 11 28.47 17.40 -0.05
CA LYS A 11 29.88 17.45 0.34
C LYS A 11 30.09 16.77 1.68
N GLU A 12 31.09 15.91 1.74
CA GLU A 12 31.47 15.17 2.93
C GLU A 12 32.93 15.47 3.31
N ARG A 13 33.16 15.68 4.60
CA ARG A 13 34.53 15.90 5.12
C ARG A 13 35.04 14.64 5.78
N MET A 14 36.12 14.08 5.26
CA MET A 14 36.83 12.96 5.86
C MET A 14 37.74 13.49 6.95
N ALA A 15 37.28 13.32 8.20
CA ALA A 15 38.06 13.82 9.37
C ALA A 15 39.13 12.84 9.79
N GLN A 16 38.86 11.55 9.79
CA GLN A 16 39.77 10.51 10.26
C GLN A 16 39.52 9.20 9.52
N LEU A 17 40.60 8.49 9.20
CA LEU A 17 40.55 7.20 8.50
C LEU A 17 41.04 6.10 9.46
N PHE A 18 40.41 4.94 9.32
CA PHE A 18 40.72 3.75 10.10
C PHE A 18 40.73 2.51 9.24
N VAL A 19 41.47 1.51 9.71
CA VAL A 19 41.30 0.12 9.30
C VAL A 19 40.61 -0.62 10.47
N CYS A 20 39.63 -1.44 10.18
CA CYS A 20 38.92 -2.20 11.19
C CYS A 20 39.53 -3.60 11.37
N ALA A 21 39.89 -3.94 12.61
CA ALA A 21 40.32 -5.27 13.03
C ALA A 21 39.28 -5.80 14.05
N GLY A 22 38.25 -6.49 13.58
CA GLY A 22 37.10 -6.85 14.41
C GLY A 22 36.41 -5.60 14.95
N ALA A 23 36.26 -5.50 16.26
CA ALA A 23 35.69 -4.32 16.93
C ALA A 23 36.66 -3.14 17.07
N ASN A 24 37.96 -3.35 16.84
CA ASN A 24 38.98 -2.34 17.02
C ASN A 24 39.16 -1.50 15.76
N ARG A 25 39.24 -0.19 15.93
CA ARG A 25 39.54 0.78 14.88
C ARG A 25 40.99 1.24 15.02
N ILE A 26 41.80 0.96 14.02
CA ILE A 26 43.23 1.35 13.98
C ILE A 26 43.31 2.59 13.08
N PRO A 27 43.73 3.77 13.63
CA PRO A 27 43.89 4.97 12.81
C PRO A 27 45.02 4.77 11.79
N VAL A 28 44.73 5.23 10.55
CA VAL A 28 45.73 5.23 9.48
C VAL A 28 45.82 6.62 8.86
N PRO A 29 47.01 7.03 8.37
CA PRO A 29 47.19 8.35 7.78
C PRO A 29 46.57 8.45 6.40
N GLU A 30 46.52 7.38 5.66
CA GLU A 30 45.95 7.32 4.30
C GLU A 30 45.44 5.93 3.96
N LEU A 31 44.58 5.87 2.94
CA LEU A 31 44.14 4.67 2.26
C LEU A 31 44.54 4.78 0.79
N VAL A 32 45.12 3.74 0.23
CA VAL A 32 45.53 3.69 -1.18
C VAL A 32 44.53 2.90 -2.01
N ALA A 33 44.62 3.00 -3.34
CA ALA A 33 43.76 2.27 -4.25
C ALA A 33 43.81 0.76 -3.96
N GLY A 34 42.63 0.17 -3.77
CA GLY A 34 42.46 -1.24 -3.40
C GLY A 34 42.22 -1.47 -1.91
N ASP A 35 42.48 -0.46 -1.07
CA ASP A 35 42.27 -0.59 0.40
C ASP A 35 40.80 -0.54 0.75
N ILE A 36 40.49 -1.20 1.88
CA ILE A 36 39.18 -1.12 2.56
C ILE A 36 39.44 -0.45 3.93
N GLY A 37 38.79 0.69 4.11
CA GLY A 37 38.86 1.44 5.35
C GLY A 37 37.52 1.89 5.86
N CYS A 38 37.50 2.52 7.00
CA CYS A 38 36.31 3.13 7.56
C CYS A 38 36.55 4.56 8.05
N THR A 39 35.52 5.33 8.11
CA THR A 39 35.50 6.68 8.64
C THR A 39 34.25 6.90 9.49
N VAL A 40 34.16 8.03 10.16
CA VAL A 40 33.03 8.37 11.05
C VAL A 40 32.52 9.77 10.75
N LYS A 41 31.30 10.05 11.21
CA LYS A 41 30.65 11.37 11.13
C LYS A 41 30.33 11.83 9.71
N LEU A 42 30.07 10.92 8.80
CA LEU A 42 29.47 11.24 7.50
C LEU A 42 28.01 11.69 7.70
N LYS A 43 27.58 12.66 6.91
CA LYS A 43 26.25 13.29 7.07
C LYS A 43 25.19 12.71 6.16
N ASP A 44 25.54 12.47 4.90
CA ASP A 44 24.58 12.15 3.84
C ASP A 44 25.06 11.02 2.92
N VAL A 45 25.94 10.16 3.39
CA VAL A 45 26.42 9.00 2.62
C VAL A 45 25.56 7.79 2.93
N LYS A 46 25.15 7.09 1.87
CA LYS A 46 24.41 5.85 1.92
C LYS A 46 25.21 4.72 1.31
N THR A 47 24.88 3.48 1.69
CA THR A 47 25.51 2.29 1.09
C THR A 47 25.35 2.31 -0.42
N GLY A 48 26.44 2.05 -1.14
CA GLY A 48 26.49 2.08 -2.61
C GLY A 48 26.80 3.45 -3.23
N ASN A 49 26.91 4.53 -2.42
CA ASN A 49 27.28 5.83 -2.95
C ASN A 49 28.77 5.91 -3.32
N THR A 50 29.08 6.71 -4.33
CA THR A 50 30.43 7.03 -4.79
C THR A 50 30.88 8.37 -4.21
N LEU A 51 32.05 8.38 -3.59
CA LEU A 51 32.68 9.60 -3.07
C LEU A 51 33.88 9.96 -3.92
N ASN A 52 33.89 11.17 -4.47
CA ASN A 52 34.93 11.67 -5.35
C ASN A 52 35.76 12.79 -4.74
N GLY A 53 37.05 12.80 -5.05
CA GLY A 53 37.90 13.97 -4.85
C GLY A 53 37.56 15.12 -5.82
N LYS A 54 38.23 16.24 -5.64
CA LYS A 54 37.91 17.53 -6.30
C LYS A 54 37.89 17.45 -7.84
N ASP A 55 38.74 16.62 -8.44
CA ASP A 55 38.95 16.56 -9.90
C ASP A 55 38.48 15.22 -10.50
N CYS A 56 37.60 14.51 -9.81
CA CYS A 56 37.08 13.23 -10.23
C CYS A 56 35.57 13.29 -10.39
N GLU A 57 35.08 12.89 -11.56
CA GLU A 57 33.63 12.82 -11.88
C GLU A 57 33.15 11.39 -12.07
N ASN A 58 33.95 10.40 -11.74
CA ASN A 58 33.58 9.00 -11.90
C ASN A 58 32.47 8.63 -10.93
N ARG A 59 31.60 7.72 -11.39
CA ARG A 59 30.53 7.18 -10.60
C ARG A 59 30.45 5.67 -10.85
N PHE A 60 30.46 4.87 -9.79
CA PHE A 60 30.21 3.45 -9.90
C PHE A 60 28.75 3.16 -10.17
N ASN A 61 28.48 2.11 -10.91
CA ASN A 61 27.12 1.64 -11.12
C ASN A 61 26.49 1.24 -9.79
N PHE A 62 25.20 1.53 -9.67
CA PHE A 62 24.45 1.16 -8.49
C PHE A 62 24.41 -0.37 -8.33
N ILE A 63 24.64 -0.85 -7.14
CA ILE A 63 24.53 -2.28 -6.83
C ILE A 63 23.07 -2.67 -6.82
N LYS A 64 22.69 -3.61 -7.69
CA LYS A 64 21.33 -4.16 -7.70
C LYS A 64 21.22 -5.26 -6.67
N TYR A 65 20.59 -4.96 -5.55
CA TYR A 65 20.31 -5.93 -4.50
C TYR A 65 19.13 -6.84 -4.88
N PRO A 66 19.09 -8.09 -4.40
CA PRO A 66 17.95 -8.97 -4.61
C PRO A 66 16.72 -8.44 -3.88
N ASN A 67 15.56 -8.59 -4.50
CA ASN A 67 14.29 -8.23 -3.87
C ASN A 67 14.01 -9.13 -2.66
N ALA A 68 13.39 -8.57 -1.64
CA ALA A 68 12.96 -9.32 -0.47
C ALA A 68 11.84 -10.31 -0.83
N LYS A 69 11.90 -11.52 -0.25
CA LYS A 69 10.98 -12.64 -0.56
C LYS A 69 10.24 -13.17 0.66
N TYR A 70 10.55 -12.68 1.84
CA TYR A 70 9.98 -13.13 3.09
C TYR A 70 9.62 -11.95 3.96
N SER A 71 8.41 -11.94 4.48
CA SER A 71 7.87 -10.80 5.22
C SER A 71 7.23 -11.22 6.53
N ARG A 72 7.43 -10.40 7.57
CA ARG A 72 6.76 -10.53 8.86
C ARG A 72 6.37 -9.16 9.40
N ALA A 73 5.24 -9.10 10.07
CA ALA A 73 4.93 -7.93 10.89
C ALA A 73 5.75 -8.00 12.17
N ILE A 74 6.31 -6.85 12.57
CA ILE A 74 7.15 -6.73 13.75
C ILE A 74 6.54 -5.73 14.73
N LYS A 75 6.56 -6.08 16.00
CA LYS A 75 6.18 -5.15 17.07
C LYS A 75 7.09 -5.36 18.29
N PRO A 76 7.35 -4.30 19.08
CA PRO A 76 8.05 -4.47 20.34
C PRO A 76 7.16 -5.18 21.35
N VAL A 77 7.75 -5.88 22.31
CA VAL A 77 7.03 -6.48 23.43
C VAL A 77 6.43 -5.39 24.32
N ASN A 78 7.17 -4.29 24.52
CA ASN A 78 6.71 -3.11 25.22
C ASN A 78 6.31 -2.03 24.20
N GLU A 79 5.05 -1.62 24.18
CA GLU A 79 4.54 -0.61 23.26
C GLU A 79 5.25 0.74 23.35
N ALA A 80 5.86 1.08 24.48
CA ALA A 80 6.66 2.28 24.63
C ALA A 80 7.92 2.29 23.76
N ASP A 81 8.38 1.13 23.29
CA ASP A 81 9.61 0.99 22.48
C ASP A 81 9.40 1.12 20.98
N VAL A 82 8.20 1.48 20.49
CA VAL A 82 7.89 1.58 19.05
C VAL A 82 8.84 2.55 18.33
N GLU A 83 9.04 3.75 18.87
CA GLU A 83 9.92 4.74 18.26
C GLU A 83 11.38 4.28 18.26
N LYS A 84 11.83 3.70 19.37
CA LYS A 84 13.17 3.11 19.47
C LYS A 84 13.38 2.01 18.43
N MET A 85 12.40 1.13 18.29
CA MET A 85 12.43 0.06 17.29
C MET A 85 12.58 0.62 15.87
N MET A 86 11.81 1.64 15.52
CA MET A 86 11.86 2.25 14.19
C MET A 86 13.21 2.90 13.89
N VAL A 87 13.80 3.59 14.85
CA VAL A 87 15.15 4.18 14.71
C VAL A 87 16.20 3.09 14.46
N ILE A 88 16.14 2.00 15.22
CA ILE A 88 17.07 0.88 15.05
C ILE A 88 16.89 0.17 13.72
N LEU A 89 15.65 -0.13 13.32
CA LEU A 89 15.35 -0.79 12.04
C LEU A 89 15.83 0.03 10.85
N ASN A 90 15.62 1.35 10.88
CA ASN A 90 16.09 2.24 9.82
C ASN A 90 17.62 2.28 9.74
N ARG A 91 18.31 2.28 10.89
CA ARG A 91 19.77 2.19 10.92
C ARG A 91 20.27 0.85 10.35
N MET A 92 19.66 -0.26 10.75
CA MET A 92 20.01 -1.59 10.23
C MET A 92 19.80 -1.71 8.72
N ARG A 93 18.76 -1.05 8.19
CA ARG A 93 18.52 -0.96 6.75
C ARG A 93 19.64 -0.21 6.01
N GLU A 94 20.25 0.80 6.63
CA GLU A 94 21.41 1.49 6.05
C GLU A 94 22.66 0.60 6.01
N GLU A 95 22.80 -0.29 6.99
CA GLU A 95 23.91 -1.25 7.05
C GLU A 95 23.73 -2.40 6.04
N ASP A 96 22.51 -2.85 5.83
CA ASP A 96 22.15 -3.93 4.93
C ASP A 96 20.93 -3.55 4.05
N PRO A 97 21.17 -3.10 2.81
CA PRO A 97 20.10 -2.68 1.89
C PRO A 97 19.19 -3.81 1.42
N THR A 98 19.45 -5.06 1.77
CA THR A 98 18.55 -6.19 1.48
C THR A 98 17.38 -6.29 2.46
N TRP A 99 17.37 -5.49 3.51
CA TRP A 99 16.25 -5.29 4.40
C TRP A 99 15.34 -4.18 3.87
N GLU A 100 14.05 -4.41 3.96
CA GLU A 100 13.05 -3.37 3.76
C GLU A 100 12.16 -3.25 4.99
N VAL A 101 11.78 -2.03 5.33
CA VAL A 101 10.89 -1.73 6.46
C VAL A 101 9.74 -0.88 5.95
N GLU A 102 8.53 -1.36 6.11
CA GLU A 102 7.30 -0.70 5.69
C GLU A 102 6.43 -0.38 6.90
N GLN A 103 6.01 0.87 7.03
CA GLN A 103 4.92 1.24 7.93
C GLN A 103 3.62 1.27 7.16
N SER A 104 2.87 0.19 7.20
CA SER A 104 1.58 0.09 6.53
C SER A 104 0.49 0.82 7.31
N LYS A 105 0.04 1.95 6.81
CA LYS A 105 -1.10 2.70 7.36
C LYS A 105 -2.39 1.91 7.22
N GLU A 106 -2.55 1.22 6.11
CA GLU A 106 -3.72 0.38 5.81
C GLU A 106 -3.85 -0.75 6.81
N LEU A 107 -2.80 -1.53 6.99
CA LEU A 107 -2.79 -2.71 7.86
C LEU A 107 -2.55 -2.37 9.33
N LYS A 108 -2.12 -1.14 9.60
CA LYS A 108 -1.69 -0.68 10.95
C LYS A 108 -0.64 -1.60 11.55
N GLN A 109 0.33 -1.97 10.73
CA GLN A 109 1.46 -2.82 11.08
C GLN A 109 2.76 -2.23 10.56
N THR A 110 3.85 -2.49 11.28
CA THR A 110 5.20 -2.36 10.74
C THR A 110 5.60 -3.72 10.18
N ILE A 111 6.00 -3.76 8.92
CA ILE A 111 6.36 -4.98 8.21
C ILE A 111 7.83 -4.91 7.84
N VAL A 112 8.56 -5.97 8.14
CA VAL A 112 9.95 -6.14 7.71
C VAL A 112 10.02 -7.21 6.63
N HIS A 113 10.75 -6.90 5.58
CA HIS A 113 10.96 -7.76 4.43
C HIS A 113 12.43 -8.15 4.36
N GLY A 114 12.71 -9.41 4.11
CA GLY A 114 14.06 -9.94 4.01
C GLY A 114 14.16 -11.07 2.98
N GLN A 115 15.33 -11.66 2.88
CA GLN A 115 15.63 -12.68 1.87
C GLN A 115 15.06 -14.06 2.22
N GLY A 116 14.72 -14.30 3.48
CA GLY A 116 14.18 -15.55 3.96
C GLY A 116 13.99 -15.55 5.47
N GLU A 117 13.47 -16.65 5.99
CA GLU A 117 13.21 -16.81 7.43
C GLU A 117 14.47 -16.62 8.28
N PHE A 118 15.59 -17.21 7.87
CA PHE A 118 16.85 -17.08 8.60
C PHE A 118 17.34 -15.65 8.67
N HIS A 119 17.16 -14.87 7.60
CA HIS A 119 17.50 -13.44 7.56
C HIS A 119 16.70 -12.65 8.61
N LEU A 120 15.39 -12.90 8.72
CA LEU A 120 14.56 -12.25 9.75
C LEU A 120 14.89 -12.75 11.18
N ARG A 121 15.23 -14.01 11.34
CA ARG A 121 15.70 -14.54 12.63
C ARG A 121 17.01 -13.87 13.08
N THR A 122 17.91 -13.60 12.16
CA THR A 122 19.15 -12.83 12.42
C THR A 122 18.82 -11.40 12.85
N LEU A 123 17.86 -10.75 12.19
CA LEU A 123 17.38 -9.43 12.60
C LEU A 123 16.86 -9.44 14.05
N LYS A 124 16.00 -10.39 14.37
CA LYS A 124 15.48 -10.55 15.74
C LYS A 124 16.59 -10.75 16.75
N TRP A 125 17.53 -11.63 16.44
CA TRP A 125 18.68 -11.89 17.32
C TRP A 125 19.51 -10.60 17.58
N ARG A 126 19.80 -9.82 16.53
CA ARG A 126 20.51 -8.55 16.66
C ARG A 126 19.74 -7.54 17.51
N LEU A 127 18.43 -7.40 17.30
CA LEU A 127 17.58 -6.51 18.10
C LEU A 127 17.60 -6.90 19.60
N GLU A 128 17.45 -8.18 19.90
CA GLU A 128 17.36 -8.66 21.27
C GLU A 128 18.73 -8.68 21.99
N ASN A 129 19.79 -9.09 21.30
CA ASN A 129 21.10 -9.27 21.93
C ASN A 129 21.98 -8.02 21.86
N ASN A 130 22.00 -7.29 20.75
CA ASN A 130 22.85 -6.11 20.59
C ASN A 130 22.15 -4.84 21.06
N GLU A 131 20.89 -4.68 20.72
CA GLU A 131 20.11 -3.45 20.98
C GLU A 131 19.28 -3.54 22.28
N LYS A 132 19.22 -4.71 22.90
CA LYS A 132 18.42 -4.99 24.11
C LYS A 132 16.93 -4.62 23.93
N LEU A 133 16.40 -4.89 22.73
CA LEU A 133 15.02 -4.64 22.36
C LEU A 133 14.31 -5.96 22.08
N GLN A 134 13.35 -6.32 22.94
CA GLN A 134 12.52 -7.52 22.76
C GLN A 134 11.40 -7.25 21.75
N ILE A 135 11.29 -8.10 20.75
CA ILE A 135 10.29 -7.99 19.68
C ILE A 135 9.50 -9.28 19.48
N LYS A 136 8.34 -9.14 18.85
CA LYS A 136 7.53 -10.27 18.37
C LYS A 136 7.31 -10.15 16.88
N PHE A 137 7.38 -11.28 16.17
CA PHE A 137 6.91 -11.39 14.81
C PHE A 137 5.48 -11.92 14.77
N GLU A 138 4.71 -11.39 13.84
CA GLU A 138 3.35 -11.83 13.52
C GLU A 138 3.21 -12.00 12.00
N GLU A 139 2.19 -12.75 11.59
CA GLU A 139 1.83 -12.81 10.17
C GLU A 139 1.38 -11.41 9.71
N PRO A 140 1.86 -10.93 8.55
CA PRO A 140 1.31 -9.72 7.96
C PRO A 140 -0.17 -9.91 7.64
N LYS A 141 -0.98 -8.88 7.93
CA LYS A 141 -2.38 -8.86 7.52
C LYS A 141 -2.48 -8.80 6.00
N ILE A 142 -3.55 -9.35 5.48
CA ILE A 142 -3.81 -9.31 4.03
C ILE A 142 -4.53 -8.01 3.68
N PRO A 143 -4.05 -7.24 2.70
CA PRO A 143 -4.70 -6.01 2.25
C PRO A 143 -5.92 -6.32 1.36
N TYR A 144 -7.03 -6.70 1.97
CA TYR A 144 -8.28 -6.94 1.27
C TYR A 144 -8.85 -5.65 0.69
N ARG A 145 -9.71 -5.79 -0.34
CA ARG A 145 -10.49 -4.71 -0.92
C ARG A 145 -11.97 -5.08 -0.89
N GLU A 146 -12.82 -4.06 -0.93
CA GLU A 146 -14.26 -4.22 -1.09
C GLU A 146 -14.71 -3.70 -2.45
N THR A 147 -15.67 -4.35 -3.04
CA THR A 147 -16.35 -3.89 -4.26
C THR A 147 -17.79 -4.33 -4.26
N ILE A 148 -18.53 -3.93 -5.28
CA ILE A 148 -19.93 -4.27 -5.46
C ILE A 148 -20.13 -5.03 -6.77
N THR A 149 -21.23 -5.74 -6.90
CA THR A 149 -21.48 -6.62 -8.04
C THR A 149 -22.72 -6.25 -8.85
N LYS A 150 -23.58 -5.40 -8.35
CA LYS A 150 -24.80 -4.94 -9.01
C LYS A 150 -25.10 -3.50 -8.65
N ALA A 151 -25.98 -2.87 -9.43
CA ALA A 151 -26.48 -1.54 -9.12
C ALA A 151 -27.44 -1.57 -7.91
N ALA A 152 -27.39 -0.54 -7.12
CA ALA A 152 -28.35 -0.28 -6.04
C ALA A 152 -28.51 1.22 -5.82
N ARG A 153 -29.63 1.62 -5.24
CA ARG A 153 -29.88 3.00 -4.87
C ARG A 153 -30.14 3.13 -3.38
N ALA A 154 -29.88 4.31 -2.85
CA ALA A 154 -30.28 4.68 -1.51
C ALA A 154 -30.52 6.18 -1.40
N ASP A 155 -31.38 6.52 -0.47
CA ASP A 155 -31.67 7.89 -0.06
C ASP A 155 -31.27 8.03 1.40
N TYR A 156 -30.67 9.13 1.77
CA TYR A 156 -30.36 9.42 3.15
C TYR A 156 -30.58 10.89 3.49
N ARG A 157 -31.31 11.13 4.57
CA ARG A 157 -31.57 12.46 5.14
C ARG A 157 -30.79 12.61 6.42
N HIS A 158 -29.82 13.50 6.43
CA HIS A 158 -29.19 13.97 7.65
C HIS A 158 -29.95 15.16 8.18
N LYS A 159 -30.52 15.02 9.36
CA LYS A 159 -31.23 16.10 10.07
C LYS A 159 -30.83 16.09 11.54
N LYS A 160 -30.33 17.21 12.01
CA LYS A 160 -30.00 17.43 13.43
C LYS A 160 -30.49 18.81 13.85
N GLN A 161 -31.24 18.83 14.94
CA GLN A 161 -31.65 20.06 15.63
C GLN A 161 -31.18 19.99 17.08
N SER A 162 -30.24 20.87 17.45
CA SER A 162 -29.80 21.00 18.86
C SER A 162 -29.44 22.45 19.07
N GLY A 163 -30.34 23.19 19.75
CA GLY A 163 -30.13 24.51 20.38
C GLY A 163 -29.24 25.52 19.62
N GLY A 164 -29.54 25.78 18.33
CA GLY A 164 -28.76 26.67 17.47
C GLY A 164 -29.07 26.44 16.00
N ALA A 165 -28.16 26.77 15.09
CA ALA A 165 -28.29 26.44 13.67
C ALA A 165 -28.40 24.94 13.47
N GLY A 166 -29.47 24.48 12.83
CA GLY A 166 -29.70 23.08 12.52
C GLY A 166 -28.76 22.54 11.44
N GLN A 167 -28.83 21.24 11.22
CA GLN A 167 -28.15 20.56 10.10
C GLN A 167 -29.19 19.84 9.24
N PHE A 168 -29.12 20.04 7.94
CA PHE A 168 -30.01 19.37 7.00
C PHE A 168 -29.32 19.10 5.67
N GLY A 169 -29.40 17.88 5.19
CA GLY A 169 -29.00 17.49 3.85
C GLY A 169 -29.62 16.14 3.49
N GLU A 170 -30.16 16.04 2.28
CA GLU A 170 -30.71 14.79 1.79
C GLU A 170 -30.09 14.49 0.42
N VAL A 171 -29.60 13.27 0.25
CA VAL A 171 -28.94 12.79 -0.96
C VAL A 171 -29.59 11.51 -1.43
N HIS A 172 -29.94 11.48 -2.71
CA HIS A 172 -30.43 10.29 -3.43
C HIS A 172 -29.35 9.90 -4.45
N LEU A 173 -28.84 8.69 -4.34
CA LEU A 173 -27.79 8.22 -5.22
C LEU A 173 -27.98 6.78 -5.67
N ILE A 174 -27.29 6.46 -6.77
CA ILE A 174 -27.16 5.13 -7.33
C ILE A 174 -25.67 4.77 -7.26
N VAL A 175 -25.38 3.54 -6.86
CA VAL A 175 -24.04 2.95 -6.96
C VAL A 175 -24.08 1.76 -7.90
N GLU A 176 -23.01 1.55 -8.64
CA GLU A 176 -22.85 0.40 -9.53
C GLU A 176 -21.38 0.02 -9.68
N PRO A 177 -21.07 -1.24 -10.05
CA PRO A 177 -19.70 -1.62 -10.37
C PRO A 177 -19.18 -0.78 -11.54
N TYR A 178 -17.94 -0.35 -11.46
CA TYR A 178 -17.27 0.40 -12.53
C TYR A 178 -16.23 -0.45 -13.25
N TYR A 179 -16.20 -0.36 -14.56
CA TYR A 179 -15.13 -0.83 -15.44
C TYR A 179 -14.83 0.21 -16.51
N GLU A 180 -13.59 0.24 -16.98
CA GLU A 180 -13.14 1.22 -17.96
C GLU A 180 -13.95 1.18 -19.24
N GLY A 181 -14.35 2.36 -19.74
CA GLY A 181 -15.19 2.48 -20.95
C GLY A 181 -16.66 2.19 -20.75
N MET A 182 -17.11 1.99 -19.52
CA MET A 182 -18.51 1.72 -19.19
C MET A 182 -19.42 2.89 -19.58
N PRO A 183 -20.49 2.68 -20.37
CA PRO A 183 -21.45 3.73 -20.72
C PRO A 183 -22.32 4.10 -19.52
N VAL A 184 -22.85 5.33 -19.54
CA VAL A 184 -23.87 5.77 -18.57
C VAL A 184 -25.24 5.57 -19.20
N PRO A 185 -26.11 4.70 -18.65
CA PRO A 185 -27.47 4.54 -19.12
C PRO A 185 -28.30 5.83 -18.93
N GLU A 186 -29.24 6.08 -19.81
CA GLU A 186 -30.18 7.20 -19.66
C GLU A 186 -31.20 6.97 -18.54
N THR A 187 -31.46 5.72 -18.22
CA THR A 187 -32.44 5.31 -17.23
C THR A 187 -31.98 4.10 -16.44
N TYR A 188 -32.24 4.13 -15.13
CA TYR A 188 -32.11 2.97 -14.24
C TYR A 188 -33.48 2.54 -13.75
N LYS A 189 -33.68 1.24 -13.56
CA LYS A 189 -34.90 0.66 -13.00
C LYS A 189 -34.60 -0.06 -11.70
N PHE A 190 -35.30 0.31 -10.65
CA PHE A 190 -35.28 -0.35 -9.35
C PHE A 190 -36.70 -0.60 -8.86
N ASN A 191 -37.07 -1.85 -8.59
CA ASN A 191 -38.37 -2.25 -8.10
C ASN A 191 -39.53 -1.71 -8.96
N GLY A 192 -39.37 -1.71 -10.30
CA GLY A 192 -40.39 -1.22 -11.23
C GLY A 192 -40.46 0.30 -11.41
N GLN A 193 -39.67 1.06 -10.63
CA GLN A 193 -39.58 2.51 -10.78
C GLN A 193 -38.39 2.90 -11.67
N GLU A 194 -38.63 3.86 -12.56
CA GLU A 194 -37.61 4.40 -13.46
C GLU A 194 -36.98 5.67 -12.91
N PHE A 195 -35.65 5.76 -13.02
CA PHE A 195 -34.86 6.93 -12.64
C PHE A 195 -34.10 7.42 -13.87
N LYS A 196 -34.45 8.60 -14.37
CA LYS A 196 -33.79 9.23 -15.51
C LYS A 196 -32.47 9.90 -15.03
N ILE A 197 -31.43 9.70 -15.81
CA ILE A 197 -30.11 10.26 -15.56
C ILE A 197 -29.80 11.30 -16.62
N ASN A 198 -29.44 12.49 -16.16
CA ASN A 198 -28.97 13.59 -16.99
C ASN A 198 -27.59 14.03 -16.48
N VAL A 199 -26.55 13.54 -17.13
CA VAL A 199 -25.17 13.80 -16.70
C VAL A 199 -24.82 15.28 -16.90
N LYS A 200 -24.52 15.97 -15.81
CA LYS A 200 -24.05 17.36 -15.80
C LYS A 200 -22.55 17.49 -15.57
N GLY A 201 -21.94 16.50 -14.96
CA GLY A 201 -20.52 16.47 -14.71
C GLY A 201 -20.08 15.07 -14.27
N THR A 202 -18.86 14.71 -14.63
CA THR A 202 -18.25 13.44 -14.28
C THR A 202 -16.84 13.68 -13.75
N GLU A 203 -16.51 13.12 -12.61
CA GLU A 203 -15.16 13.08 -12.07
C GLU A 203 -14.68 11.62 -12.00
N GLU A 204 -13.57 11.31 -12.62
CA GLU A 204 -12.86 10.05 -12.47
C GLU A 204 -11.70 10.23 -11.50
N ILE A 205 -11.73 9.50 -10.40
CA ILE A 205 -10.76 9.61 -9.33
C ILE A 205 -9.96 8.31 -9.23
N PRO A 206 -8.70 8.29 -9.69
CA PRO A 206 -7.80 7.18 -9.43
C PRO A 206 -7.56 7.06 -7.92
N LEU A 207 -7.73 5.86 -7.37
CA LEU A 207 -7.56 5.59 -5.95
C LEU A 207 -6.11 5.19 -5.67
N GLU A 208 -5.54 5.70 -4.58
CA GLU A 208 -4.16 5.35 -4.17
C GLU A 208 -3.99 3.84 -3.92
N TRP A 209 -5.06 3.17 -3.51
CA TRP A 209 -5.07 1.71 -3.25
C TRP A 209 -5.52 0.86 -4.45
N GLY A 210 -5.54 1.46 -5.63
CA GLY A 210 -5.92 0.81 -6.89
C GLY A 210 -7.39 0.97 -7.26
N GLY A 211 -7.66 0.91 -8.57
CA GLY A 211 -8.99 1.13 -9.12
C GLY A 211 -9.40 2.60 -9.12
N LYS A 212 -10.67 2.84 -9.39
CA LYS A 212 -11.24 4.18 -9.51
C LYS A 212 -12.54 4.33 -8.72
N LEU A 213 -12.84 5.56 -8.34
CA LEU A 213 -14.18 6.06 -8.02
C LEU A 213 -14.60 7.01 -9.14
N VAL A 214 -15.74 6.72 -9.76
CA VAL A 214 -16.35 7.64 -10.74
C VAL A 214 -17.57 8.29 -10.10
N PHE A 215 -17.55 9.61 -10.05
CA PHE A 215 -18.59 10.42 -9.43
C PHE A 215 -19.33 11.23 -10.48
N ILE A 216 -20.63 11.02 -10.61
CA ILE A 216 -21.48 11.67 -11.58
C ILE A 216 -22.51 12.56 -10.89
N ASN A 217 -22.54 13.82 -11.31
CA ASN A 217 -23.59 14.76 -10.96
C ASN A 217 -24.71 14.69 -12.00
N SER A 218 -25.88 14.29 -11.57
CA SER A 218 -27.10 14.23 -12.37
C SER A 218 -28.25 14.99 -11.69
N ILE A 219 -27.94 16.03 -10.93
CA ILE A 219 -28.95 16.84 -10.24
C ILE A 219 -29.73 17.66 -11.25
N VAL A 220 -31.07 17.59 -11.17
CA VAL A 220 -32.02 18.36 -11.99
C VAL A 220 -32.79 19.32 -11.10
N GLY A 221 -33.12 20.50 -11.64
CA GLY A 221 -34.00 21.46 -10.97
C GLY A 221 -33.38 22.13 -9.72
N GLY A 222 -32.07 21.99 -9.48
CA GLY A 222 -31.41 22.62 -8.35
C GLY A 222 -31.80 22.07 -6.98
N SER A 223 -32.20 20.80 -6.91
CA SER A 223 -32.58 20.12 -5.65
C SER A 223 -31.43 20.08 -4.64
N ILE A 224 -30.18 20.06 -5.13
CA ILE A 224 -28.97 20.28 -4.35
C ILE A 224 -28.17 21.37 -5.04
N ASP A 225 -27.74 22.39 -4.30
CA ASP A 225 -26.84 23.42 -4.81
C ASP A 225 -25.48 22.79 -5.19
N ALA A 226 -24.95 23.20 -6.34
CA ALA A 226 -23.68 22.66 -6.85
C ALA A 226 -22.51 22.84 -5.89
N ARG A 227 -22.54 23.84 -5.02
CA ARG A 227 -21.51 24.07 -3.97
C ARG A 227 -21.39 22.93 -2.97
N PHE A 228 -22.43 22.09 -2.80
CA PHE A 228 -22.42 20.96 -1.89
C PHE A 228 -21.94 19.65 -2.52
N MET A 229 -21.79 19.60 -3.84
CA MET A 229 -21.30 18.39 -4.52
C MET A 229 -19.91 17.95 -4.05
N PRO A 230 -18.93 18.84 -3.85
CA PRO A 230 -17.63 18.44 -3.26
C PRO A 230 -17.75 17.83 -1.87
N ALA A 231 -18.66 18.33 -1.03
CA ALA A 231 -18.89 17.79 0.31
C ALA A 231 -19.48 16.35 0.26
N ILE A 232 -20.42 16.12 -0.66
CA ILE A 232 -20.99 14.79 -0.91
C ILE A 232 -19.88 13.82 -1.36
N LEU A 233 -19.06 14.22 -2.31
CA LEU A 233 -17.92 13.43 -2.78
C LEU A 233 -16.93 13.12 -1.65
N LYS A 234 -16.63 14.08 -0.80
CA LYS A 234 -15.77 13.88 0.38
C LYS A 234 -16.34 12.86 1.35
N GLY A 235 -17.64 12.88 1.57
CA GLY A 235 -18.33 11.89 2.39
C GLY A 235 -18.26 10.47 1.80
N ILE A 236 -18.49 10.35 0.51
CA ILE A 236 -18.37 9.09 -0.23
C ILE A 236 -16.93 8.57 -0.17
N MET A 237 -15.93 9.43 -0.42
CA MET A 237 -14.52 9.06 -0.37
C MET A 237 -14.11 8.57 1.01
N SER A 238 -14.59 9.19 2.08
CA SER A 238 -14.31 8.76 3.45
C SER A 238 -14.81 7.34 3.71
N ARG A 239 -15.93 6.97 3.07
CA ARG A 239 -16.50 5.62 3.19
C ARG A 239 -15.84 4.62 2.24
N MET A 240 -15.24 5.09 1.16
CA MET A 240 -14.36 4.28 0.31
C MET A 240 -13.05 3.89 1.03
N GLU A 241 -12.52 4.79 1.84
CA GLU A 241 -11.33 4.54 2.67
C GLU A 241 -11.58 3.54 3.81
N GLN A 242 -12.81 3.50 4.31
CA GLN A 242 -13.29 2.56 5.32
C GLN A 242 -14.54 1.87 4.81
N GLY A 243 -14.36 0.87 3.98
CA GLY A 243 -15.45 0.18 3.29
C GLY A 243 -16.58 -0.27 4.21
N PRO A 244 -17.84 -0.20 3.72
CA PRO A 244 -19.02 -0.49 4.52
C PRO A 244 -19.15 -1.94 5.00
N LEU A 245 -18.42 -2.87 4.35
CA LEU A 245 -18.54 -4.30 4.65
C LEU A 245 -17.61 -4.73 5.79
N THR A 246 -16.32 -4.43 5.68
CA THR A 246 -15.29 -4.87 6.63
C THR A 246 -14.34 -3.75 7.08
N GLY A 247 -14.51 -2.55 6.59
CA GLY A 247 -13.58 -1.44 6.81
C GLY A 247 -12.35 -1.44 5.90
N SER A 248 -12.28 -2.37 4.95
CA SER A 248 -11.22 -2.40 3.94
C SER A 248 -11.46 -1.33 2.86
N TYR A 249 -10.42 -0.92 2.15
CA TYR A 249 -10.56 0.01 1.06
C TYR A 249 -11.53 -0.51 -0.02
N ALA A 250 -12.50 0.30 -0.43
CA ALA A 250 -13.39 0.00 -1.55
C ALA A 250 -12.85 0.55 -2.86
N ARG A 251 -13.14 -0.12 -3.98
CA ARG A 251 -12.67 0.26 -5.31
C ARG A 251 -13.65 -0.08 -6.42
N ASP A 252 -13.47 0.58 -7.56
CA ASP A 252 -14.21 0.33 -8.81
C ASP A 252 -15.71 0.47 -8.65
N VAL A 253 -16.10 1.64 -8.17
CA VAL A 253 -17.49 2.03 -7.95
C VAL A 253 -17.80 3.30 -8.73
N ARG A 254 -18.94 3.32 -9.41
CA ARG A 254 -19.52 4.53 -9.97
C ARG A 254 -20.71 4.97 -9.13
N VAL A 255 -20.71 6.24 -8.74
CA VAL A 255 -21.78 6.85 -7.94
C VAL A 255 -22.44 7.94 -8.76
N ILE A 256 -23.77 7.89 -8.84
CA ILE A 256 -24.58 8.89 -9.52
C ILE A 256 -25.49 9.54 -8.48
N VAL A 257 -25.26 10.83 -8.24
CA VAL A 257 -26.15 11.65 -7.39
C VAL A 257 -27.18 12.27 -8.31
N TYR A 258 -28.44 11.86 -8.19
CA TYR A 258 -29.50 12.26 -9.13
C TYR A 258 -30.59 13.13 -8.53
N ASP A 259 -30.72 13.17 -7.20
CA ASP A 259 -31.71 14.01 -6.51
C ASP A 259 -31.31 14.26 -5.05
N GLY A 260 -32.06 15.08 -4.38
CA GLY A 260 -31.91 15.38 -2.96
C GLY A 260 -32.81 16.51 -2.50
N LYS A 261 -32.55 17.01 -1.30
CA LYS A 261 -33.25 18.15 -0.73
C LYS A 261 -32.29 19.03 0.08
N MET A 262 -32.56 20.33 -0.01
CA MET A 262 -31.91 21.35 0.80
C MET A 262 -32.91 22.03 1.72
N HIS A 263 -32.40 22.59 2.82
CA HIS A 263 -33.13 23.54 3.66
C HIS A 263 -32.48 24.92 3.54
N PRO A 264 -33.26 26.02 3.36
CA PRO A 264 -32.69 27.34 3.12
C PRO A 264 -31.71 27.84 4.18
N VAL A 265 -31.88 27.42 5.43
CA VAL A 265 -31.10 27.90 6.58
C VAL A 265 -30.15 26.83 7.12
N ASP A 266 -30.59 25.58 7.18
CA ASP A 266 -29.88 24.52 7.93
C ASP A 266 -28.96 23.66 7.05
N SER A 267 -28.94 23.87 5.73
CA SER A 267 -28.05 23.13 4.84
C SER A 267 -26.63 23.71 4.86
N ASN A 268 -25.67 22.84 5.11
CA ASN A 268 -24.23 23.14 5.11
C ASN A 268 -23.42 21.95 4.58
N GLU A 269 -22.11 22.16 4.42
CA GLU A 269 -21.20 21.14 3.88
C GLU A 269 -21.17 19.88 4.74
N ILE A 270 -21.16 19.99 6.07
CA ILE A 270 -21.13 18.85 6.99
C ILE A 270 -22.37 17.99 6.81
N SER A 271 -23.55 18.62 6.66
CA SER A 271 -24.82 17.91 6.47
C SER A 271 -24.82 17.07 5.19
N PHE A 272 -24.33 17.62 4.09
CA PHE A 272 -24.22 16.91 2.81
C PHE A 272 -23.09 15.89 2.79
N MET A 273 -21.98 16.13 3.47
CA MET A 273 -20.93 15.14 3.65
C MET A 273 -21.46 13.91 4.36
N LEU A 274 -22.19 14.07 5.47
CA LEU A 274 -22.78 12.97 6.20
C LEU A 274 -23.91 12.27 5.45
N ALA A 275 -24.77 13.04 4.76
CA ALA A 275 -25.83 12.48 3.94
C ALA A 275 -25.25 11.65 2.78
N GLY A 276 -24.27 12.14 2.07
CA GLY A 276 -23.58 11.41 1.00
C GLY A 276 -22.89 10.15 1.50
N ARG A 277 -22.16 10.26 2.61
CA ARG A 277 -21.48 9.13 3.26
C ARG A 277 -22.46 8.01 3.62
N ASN A 278 -23.57 8.35 4.25
CA ASN A 278 -24.53 7.36 4.75
C ASN A 278 -25.40 6.79 3.62
N ALA A 279 -25.79 7.60 2.63
CA ALA A 279 -26.49 7.12 1.44
C ALA A 279 -25.61 6.13 0.65
N PHE A 280 -24.34 6.46 0.46
CA PHE A 280 -23.36 5.58 -0.17
C PHE A 280 -23.19 4.25 0.59
N SER A 281 -23.03 4.33 1.91
CA SER A 281 -22.89 3.15 2.77
C SER A 281 -24.09 2.20 2.65
N GLU A 282 -25.31 2.74 2.65
CA GLU A 282 -26.53 1.96 2.54
C GLU A 282 -26.68 1.33 1.13
N ALA A 283 -26.45 2.11 0.08
CA ALA A 283 -26.49 1.61 -1.28
C ALA A 283 -25.44 0.52 -1.53
N PHE A 284 -24.23 0.72 -1.05
CA PHE A 284 -23.13 -0.23 -1.16
C PHE A 284 -23.47 -1.60 -0.55
N LYS A 285 -24.05 -1.60 0.64
CA LYS A 285 -24.50 -2.83 1.33
C LYS A 285 -25.58 -3.58 0.55
N ASN A 286 -26.40 -2.89 -0.23
CA ASN A 286 -27.46 -3.46 -1.05
C ASN A 286 -27.02 -3.80 -2.50
N ALA A 287 -25.79 -3.51 -2.85
CA ALA A 287 -25.24 -3.68 -4.19
C ALA A 287 -24.47 -5.00 -4.38
N GLY A 288 -24.78 -6.02 -3.60
CA GLY A 288 -24.07 -7.31 -3.65
C GLY A 288 -22.58 -7.17 -3.35
N PRO A 289 -22.20 -6.61 -2.20
CA PRO A 289 -20.80 -6.36 -1.90
C PRO A 289 -19.98 -7.64 -1.80
N LYS A 290 -18.71 -7.56 -2.22
CA LYS A 290 -17.74 -8.66 -2.15
C LYS A 290 -16.40 -8.16 -1.64
N ILE A 291 -15.66 -9.08 -1.03
CA ILE A 291 -14.27 -8.88 -0.66
C ILE A 291 -13.38 -9.41 -1.78
N LEU A 292 -12.42 -8.59 -2.19
CA LEU A 292 -11.36 -8.97 -3.12
C LEU A 292 -10.10 -9.28 -2.32
N GLU A 293 -9.43 -10.35 -2.70
CA GLU A 293 -8.11 -10.70 -2.17
C GLU A 293 -7.00 -10.37 -3.18
N PRO A 294 -5.80 -9.99 -2.75
CA PRO A 294 -4.69 -9.76 -3.67
C PRO A 294 -4.19 -11.09 -4.26
N ILE A 295 -4.01 -11.09 -5.57
CA ILE A 295 -3.44 -12.20 -6.32
C ILE A 295 -2.05 -11.78 -6.78
N TYR A 296 -1.03 -12.57 -6.46
CA TYR A 296 0.34 -12.32 -6.86
C TYR A 296 0.69 -13.06 -8.15
N ASP A 297 1.42 -12.37 -9.00
CA ASP A 297 2.17 -13.00 -10.09
C ASP A 297 3.45 -13.59 -9.49
N VAL A 298 3.60 -14.90 -9.61
CA VAL A 298 4.69 -15.66 -9.00
C VAL A 298 5.53 -16.30 -10.09
N GLU A 299 6.84 -16.09 -10.04
CA GLU A 299 7.82 -16.73 -10.89
C GLU A 299 8.72 -17.62 -10.02
N VAL A 300 8.81 -18.90 -10.35
CA VAL A 300 9.63 -19.87 -9.62
C VAL A 300 10.63 -20.49 -10.58
N PHE A 301 11.91 -20.43 -10.21
CA PHE A 301 13.00 -21.08 -10.94
C PHE A 301 13.39 -22.36 -10.23
N VAL A 302 13.27 -23.47 -10.90
CA VAL A 302 13.52 -24.81 -10.34
C VAL A 302 14.31 -25.68 -11.31
N PRO A 303 15.08 -26.65 -10.81
CA PRO A 303 15.62 -27.72 -11.66
C PRO A 303 14.46 -28.53 -12.27
N SER A 304 14.69 -29.07 -13.46
CA SER A 304 13.66 -29.80 -14.23
C SER A 304 13.04 -30.98 -13.50
N ASP A 305 13.83 -31.68 -12.67
CA ASP A 305 13.39 -32.82 -11.86
C ASP A 305 12.45 -32.43 -10.69
N LYS A 306 12.45 -31.16 -10.30
CA LYS A 306 11.59 -30.63 -9.23
C LYS A 306 10.33 -29.91 -9.73
N MET A 307 10.17 -29.73 -11.03
CA MET A 307 9.07 -28.97 -11.62
C MET A 307 7.71 -29.53 -11.22
N GLY A 308 7.53 -30.85 -11.24
CA GLY A 308 6.27 -31.49 -10.90
C GLY A 308 5.83 -31.26 -9.46
N ASP A 309 6.76 -31.34 -8.52
CA ASP A 309 6.50 -31.10 -7.10
C ASP A 309 6.10 -29.65 -6.83
N VAL A 310 6.84 -28.70 -7.43
CA VAL A 310 6.55 -27.26 -7.30
C VAL A 310 5.22 -26.91 -7.93
N MET A 311 4.91 -27.45 -9.11
CA MET A 311 3.62 -27.24 -9.77
C MET A 311 2.45 -27.73 -8.91
N SER A 312 2.57 -28.94 -8.35
CA SER A 312 1.55 -29.52 -7.45
C SER A 312 1.38 -28.69 -6.18
N ASP A 313 2.47 -28.21 -5.59
CA ASP A 313 2.41 -27.36 -4.41
C ASP A 313 1.70 -26.02 -4.70
N LEU A 314 2.02 -25.36 -5.82
CA LEU A 314 1.36 -24.12 -6.23
C LEU A 314 -0.13 -24.32 -6.52
N GLN A 315 -0.50 -25.41 -7.14
CA GLN A 315 -1.92 -25.77 -7.36
C GLN A 315 -2.65 -26.02 -6.03
N GLY A 316 -2.00 -26.66 -5.07
CA GLY A 316 -2.53 -26.84 -3.70
C GLY A 316 -2.73 -25.51 -2.95
N ARG A 317 -2.02 -24.45 -3.36
CA ARG A 317 -2.17 -23.08 -2.84
C ARG A 317 -3.18 -22.24 -3.63
N ARG A 318 -4.14 -22.84 -4.28
CA ARG A 318 -5.10 -22.18 -5.18
C ARG A 318 -4.44 -21.42 -6.33
N GLY A 319 -3.23 -21.83 -6.69
CA GLY A 319 -2.46 -21.24 -7.78
C GLY A 319 -2.99 -21.67 -9.15
N MET A 320 -2.96 -20.72 -10.09
CA MET A 320 -3.24 -20.95 -11.49
C MET A 320 -1.92 -20.90 -12.27
N ILE A 321 -1.51 -22.01 -12.86
CA ILE A 321 -0.31 -22.08 -13.69
C ILE A 321 -0.58 -21.34 -15.00
N MET A 322 0.24 -20.32 -15.29
CA MET A 322 0.08 -19.47 -16.47
C MET A 322 1.04 -19.84 -17.60
N GLY A 323 2.18 -20.43 -17.29
CA GLY A 323 3.16 -20.80 -18.28
C GLY A 323 4.42 -21.43 -17.69
N MET A 324 5.22 -22.02 -18.58
CA MET A 324 6.50 -22.62 -18.27
C MET A 324 7.50 -22.27 -19.38
N SER A 325 8.75 -22.02 -19.00
CA SER A 325 9.84 -21.76 -19.94
C SER A 325 11.17 -22.21 -19.33
N SER A 326 12.17 -22.43 -20.18
CA SER A 326 13.54 -22.71 -19.74
C SER A 326 14.37 -21.44 -19.79
N GLU A 327 15.07 -21.14 -18.71
CA GLU A 327 15.92 -19.96 -18.59
C GLU A 327 17.20 -20.29 -17.81
N SER A 328 18.36 -20.07 -18.45
CA SER A 328 19.68 -20.24 -17.79
C SER A 328 19.91 -21.62 -17.13
N GLY A 329 19.38 -22.67 -17.74
CA GLY A 329 19.52 -24.05 -17.20
C GLY A 329 18.54 -24.43 -16.11
N TYR A 330 17.60 -23.55 -15.79
CA TYR A 330 16.47 -23.80 -14.89
C TYR A 330 15.16 -23.74 -15.66
N GLU A 331 14.16 -24.43 -15.14
CA GLU A 331 12.79 -24.27 -15.59
C GLU A 331 12.14 -23.11 -14.83
N LYS A 332 11.50 -22.19 -15.54
CA LYS A 332 10.74 -21.08 -14.98
C LYS A 332 9.26 -21.41 -15.02
N LEU A 333 8.64 -21.41 -13.88
CA LEU A 333 7.21 -21.59 -13.71
C LEU A 333 6.55 -20.27 -13.36
N VAL A 334 5.53 -19.86 -14.13
CA VAL A 334 4.76 -18.66 -13.89
C VAL A 334 3.36 -19.02 -13.43
N ALA A 335 2.91 -18.45 -12.32
CA ALA A 335 1.60 -18.71 -11.74
C ALA A 335 0.97 -17.46 -11.13
N LYS A 336 -0.36 -17.49 -11.02
CA LYS A 336 -1.13 -16.52 -10.22
C LYS A 336 -1.58 -17.21 -8.94
N VAL A 337 -1.17 -16.67 -7.79
CA VAL A 337 -1.43 -17.30 -6.48
C VAL A 337 -1.94 -16.24 -5.50
N PRO A 338 -3.02 -16.51 -4.74
CA PRO A 338 -3.48 -15.60 -3.70
C PRO A 338 -2.39 -15.33 -2.66
N LEU A 339 -2.19 -14.07 -2.28
CA LEU A 339 -1.17 -13.68 -1.29
C LEU A 339 -1.30 -14.47 0.01
N LYS A 340 -2.52 -14.72 0.46
CA LYS A 340 -2.80 -15.50 1.67
C LYS A 340 -2.14 -16.89 1.66
N GLU A 341 -2.07 -17.51 0.49
CA GLU A 341 -1.50 -18.86 0.32
C GLU A 341 0.02 -18.86 0.16
N MET A 342 0.64 -17.67 0.03
CA MET A 342 2.09 -17.50 -0.17
C MET A 342 2.86 -17.29 1.13
N SER A 343 2.20 -17.31 2.29
CA SER A 343 2.87 -17.21 3.58
C SER A 343 3.93 -18.31 3.72
N SER A 344 5.16 -17.90 4.04
CA SER A 344 6.32 -18.80 4.21
C SER A 344 6.62 -19.71 3.00
N TYR A 345 6.21 -19.32 1.79
CA TYR A 345 6.42 -20.13 0.58
C TYR A 345 7.90 -20.39 0.29
N SER A 346 8.78 -19.40 0.52
CA SER A 346 10.23 -19.56 0.32
C SER A 346 10.80 -20.72 1.17
N THR A 347 10.32 -20.88 2.40
CA THR A 347 10.69 -21.98 3.28
C THR A 347 10.15 -23.32 2.76
N SER A 348 8.90 -23.36 2.33
CA SER A 348 8.29 -24.56 1.75
C SER A 348 8.99 -24.99 0.46
N LEU A 349 9.30 -24.04 -0.42
CA LEU A 349 10.03 -24.29 -1.66
C LEU A 349 11.40 -24.93 -1.41
N SER A 350 12.10 -24.49 -0.39
CA SER A 350 13.42 -25.05 -0.02
C SER A 350 13.34 -26.47 0.49
N SER A 351 12.16 -26.94 0.92
CA SER A 351 11.94 -28.31 1.39
C SER A 351 11.46 -29.28 0.31
N LEU A 352 11.07 -28.78 -0.85
CA LEU A 352 10.70 -29.59 -2.02
C LEU A 352 11.93 -30.05 -2.79
#